data_2e00d5bde75253128b4c8fb1e964c89b
#
_entry.id   2e00d5bde75253128b4c8fb1e964c89b
#
_cell.length_a   1.000
_cell.length_b   1.000
_cell.length_c   1.000
_cell.angle_alpha   90.00
_cell.angle_beta   90.00
_cell.angle_gamma   90.00
#
_symmetry.space_group_name_H-M   'P 1'
#
loop_
_entity.id
_entity.type
_entity.pdbx_description
1 polymer ?
#
loop_
_entity_poly.entity_id
_entity_poly.type
_entity_poly.pdbx_seq_one_letter_code
_entity_poly.pdbx_strand_id
1 'polypeptide(L)'
;MFFQAHRPGIHGAFFYLRSQVGILSDFHLFRENADRLFEKSEKKSNLYRFFTGIENQIPQPQITPMSRIRFRSKTRDSEMNIFTDPLSPWRLPLRFLYPANWCAEGFEEDLAWIQAHPEARNAGNLLTDSSGKQVWRVELPDGRGVVAYKHCEGKAPSRYILNLSHPGREWRNYQAIARLGIPAGEVLAFGETRRHHWRILNSFIITRFIENTRDGTDFMPGGRRHGDAAMRRRYCMLIAPEIAKMHRHGFFHKALHPRNILYRGETPESMEVFFIDVARCRMRFQWTMMQFLLFDLYTPLRDLKLPADEARAFLKAYHDSSPDCPFTLAELEQRLTCYRRHGKVFDVVNGAPAM
;
A
#
# COMPACT_ATOMS: atom_id res chain seq x y z
N MET A 1 1.02 -26.67 -29.17
CA MET A 1 -0.13 -26.92 -28.28
C MET A 1 -0.50 -25.60 -27.65
N PHE A 2 -1.53 -24.94 -28.17
CA PHE A 2 -1.94 -23.60 -27.66
C PHE A 2 -2.89 -23.80 -26.48
N PHE A 3 -2.50 -23.35 -25.28
CA PHE A 3 -3.41 -23.20 -24.15
C PHE A 3 -4.15 -21.87 -24.28
N GLN A 4 -5.41 -21.92 -24.70
CA GLN A 4 -6.33 -20.80 -24.54
C GLN A 4 -6.70 -20.67 -23.05
N ALA A 5 -6.09 -19.70 -22.36
CA ALA A 5 -6.53 -19.33 -21.02
C ALA A 5 -7.83 -18.52 -21.12
N HIS A 6 -8.95 -19.13 -20.78
CA HIS A 6 -10.22 -18.44 -20.58
C HIS A 6 -10.06 -17.39 -19.48
N ARG A 7 -10.23 -16.11 -19.81
CA ARG A 7 -10.36 -15.02 -18.84
C ARG A 7 -11.66 -15.19 -18.06
N PRO A 8 -11.67 -15.37 -16.73
CA PRO A 8 -12.89 -15.20 -15.96
C PRO A 8 -13.26 -13.70 -16.00
N GLY A 9 -14.39 -13.41 -16.64
CA GLY A 9 -14.87 -12.03 -16.79
C GLY A 9 -15.25 -11.40 -15.44
N ILE A 10 -15.17 -10.08 -15.37
CA ILE A 10 -15.57 -9.22 -14.25
C ILE A 10 -16.98 -9.58 -13.72
N HIS A 11 -17.81 -10.21 -14.52
CA HIS A 11 -19.15 -10.70 -14.20
C HIS A 11 -19.21 -11.70 -13.03
N GLY A 12 -18.24 -12.59 -12.86
CA GLY A 12 -18.22 -13.55 -11.74
C GLY A 12 -18.07 -12.91 -10.36
N ALA A 13 -17.32 -11.82 -10.26
CA ALA A 13 -17.08 -11.11 -9.02
C ALA A 13 -18.34 -10.40 -8.48
N PHE A 14 -19.14 -9.83 -9.37
CA PHE A 14 -20.38 -9.14 -9.02
C PHE A 14 -21.51 -10.10 -8.59
N PHE A 15 -21.59 -11.28 -9.17
CA PHE A 15 -22.59 -12.29 -8.79
C PHE A 15 -22.32 -12.87 -7.38
N TYR A 16 -21.06 -13.03 -7.01
CA TYR A 16 -20.71 -13.50 -5.66
C TYR A 16 -21.07 -12.46 -4.58
N LEU A 17 -20.90 -11.17 -4.85
CA LEU A 17 -21.35 -10.08 -3.98
C LEU A 17 -22.86 -10.07 -3.77
N ARG A 18 -23.66 -10.48 -4.76
CA ARG A 18 -25.12 -10.48 -4.69
C ARG A 18 -25.69 -11.60 -3.80
N SER A 19 -24.97 -12.71 -3.62
CA SER A 19 -25.44 -13.89 -2.91
C SER A 19 -25.10 -13.95 -1.42
N GLN A 20 -24.14 -13.16 -0.93
CA GLN A 20 -23.63 -13.28 0.43
C GLN A 20 -24.09 -12.21 1.42
N VAL A 21 -24.69 -11.12 0.95
CA VAL A 21 -25.08 -10.01 1.84
C VAL A 21 -26.46 -9.54 1.42
N GLY A 22 -27.31 -9.19 2.39
CA GLY A 22 -28.58 -8.50 2.17
C GLY A 22 -28.42 -7.09 1.59
N ILE A 23 -27.54 -6.94 0.59
CA ILE A 23 -27.04 -5.69 -0.02
C ILE A 23 -28.11 -4.99 -0.87
N LEU A 24 -29.21 -5.64 -1.21
CA LEU A 24 -30.25 -5.03 -2.03
C LEU A 24 -30.90 -3.81 -1.38
N SER A 25 -31.07 -3.82 -0.04
CA SER A 25 -31.59 -2.65 0.69
C SER A 25 -30.57 -1.51 0.72
N ASP A 26 -29.28 -1.84 0.88
CA ASP A 26 -28.21 -0.83 0.94
C ASP A 26 -27.92 -0.25 -0.44
N PHE A 27 -28.10 -1.01 -1.50
CA PHE A 27 -27.95 -0.53 -2.90
C PHE A 27 -29.07 0.42 -3.31
N HIS A 28 -30.30 0.16 -2.85
CA HIS A 28 -31.45 1.05 -3.11
C HIS A 28 -31.25 2.39 -2.38
N LEU A 29 -30.85 2.35 -1.13
CA LEU A 29 -30.52 3.53 -0.33
C LEU A 29 -29.33 4.30 -0.90
N PHE A 30 -28.34 3.59 -1.48
CA PHE A 30 -27.21 4.19 -2.19
C PHE A 30 -27.64 4.94 -3.46
N ARG A 31 -28.54 4.36 -4.25
CA ARG A 31 -29.03 4.97 -5.49
C ARG A 31 -29.75 6.29 -5.19
N GLU A 32 -30.65 6.31 -4.21
CA GLU A 32 -31.38 7.52 -3.79
C GLU A 32 -30.45 8.62 -3.26
N ASN A 33 -29.41 8.24 -2.50
CA ASN A 33 -28.46 9.20 -1.96
C ASN A 33 -27.41 9.65 -3.00
N ALA A 34 -27.01 8.79 -3.94
CA ALA A 34 -26.13 9.17 -5.04
C ALA A 34 -26.79 10.20 -5.95
N ASP A 35 -28.08 10.07 -6.21
CA ASP A 35 -28.82 11.03 -7.01
C ASP A 35 -28.84 12.43 -6.35
N ARG A 36 -29.01 12.51 -5.03
CA ARG A 36 -28.95 13.77 -4.27
C ARG A 36 -27.56 14.40 -4.20
N LEU A 37 -26.50 13.56 -4.09
CA LEU A 37 -25.12 14.02 -3.93
C LEU A 37 -24.45 14.47 -5.25
N PHE A 38 -24.94 13.95 -6.39
CA PHE A 38 -24.31 14.19 -7.70
C PHE A 38 -25.14 15.06 -8.64
N GLU A 39 -26.21 15.67 -8.15
CA GLU A 39 -27.14 16.47 -8.95
C GLU A 39 -26.50 17.64 -9.72
N LYS A 40 -25.28 18.06 -9.35
CA LYS A 40 -24.55 19.20 -9.92
C LYS A 40 -23.19 18.86 -10.56
N SER A 41 -22.90 17.59 -10.85
CA SER A 41 -21.56 17.20 -11.36
C SER A 41 -21.62 16.47 -12.69
N GLU A 42 -20.84 16.94 -13.69
CA GLU A 42 -20.62 16.24 -14.97
C GLU A 42 -20.10 14.79 -14.85
N LYS A 43 -19.53 14.44 -13.70
CA LYS A 43 -19.08 13.06 -13.41
C LYS A 43 -20.24 12.09 -13.16
N LYS A 44 -21.47 12.59 -13.01
CA LYS A 44 -22.71 11.81 -12.92
C LYS A 44 -22.89 10.92 -14.15
N SER A 45 -22.61 11.43 -15.34
CA SER A 45 -22.83 10.72 -16.59
C SER A 45 -22.01 9.43 -16.75
N ASN A 46 -20.77 9.43 -16.28
CA ASN A 46 -19.88 8.27 -16.42
C ASN A 46 -20.14 7.18 -15.35
N LEU A 47 -20.50 7.58 -14.13
CA LEU A 47 -20.87 6.63 -13.08
C LEU A 47 -22.26 6.01 -13.36
N TYR A 48 -23.19 6.83 -13.81
CA TYR A 48 -24.55 6.40 -14.19
C TYR A 48 -24.53 5.48 -15.41
N ARG A 49 -23.74 5.77 -16.45
CA ARG A 49 -23.51 4.88 -17.60
C ARG A 49 -22.85 3.57 -17.22
N PHE A 50 -21.94 3.59 -16.24
CA PHE A 50 -21.32 2.37 -15.72
C PHE A 50 -22.36 1.47 -15.04
N PHE A 51 -23.23 2.03 -14.19
CA PHE A 51 -24.24 1.25 -13.47
C PHE A 51 -25.44 0.83 -14.34
N THR A 52 -25.93 1.68 -15.23
CA THR A 52 -27.03 1.34 -16.17
C THR A 52 -26.58 0.41 -17.28
N GLY A 53 -25.32 0.48 -17.72
CA GLY A 53 -24.71 -0.48 -18.65
C GLY A 53 -24.65 -1.90 -18.08
N ILE A 54 -24.49 -2.03 -16.77
CA ILE A 54 -24.49 -3.31 -16.07
C ILE A 54 -25.92 -3.88 -15.97
N GLU A 55 -26.92 -3.06 -15.65
CA GLU A 55 -28.34 -3.51 -15.55
C GLU A 55 -28.89 -4.03 -16.87
N ASN A 56 -28.54 -3.41 -18.01
CA ASN A 56 -29.05 -3.80 -19.34
C ASN A 56 -28.35 -4.99 -19.98
N GLN A 57 -27.26 -5.47 -19.41
CA GLN A 57 -26.49 -6.63 -19.91
C GLN A 57 -26.73 -7.92 -19.14
N ILE A 58 -27.64 -7.94 -18.14
CA ILE A 58 -27.89 -9.12 -17.32
C ILE A 58 -29.10 -9.88 -17.89
N PRO A 59 -28.90 -11.02 -18.61
CA PRO A 59 -30.00 -11.95 -18.88
C PRO A 59 -30.48 -12.50 -17.55
N GLN A 60 -31.78 -12.61 -17.35
CA GLN A 60 -32.37 -13.24 -16.17
C GLN A 60 -31.86 -14.70 -16.06
N PRO A 61 -31.05 -15.08 -15.08
CA PRO A 61 -30.48 -16.40 -15.03
C PRO A 61 -31.39 -17.39 -14.31
N GLN A 62 -31.54 -18.56 -14.89
CA GLN A 62 -31.91 -19.77 -14.13
C GLN A 62 -30.75 -20.04 -13.15
N ILE A 63 -31.05 -19.99 -11.86
CA ILE A 63 -30.07 -20.09 -10.77
C ILE A 63 -29.67 -21.56 -10.61
N THR A 64 -28.51 -21.91 -11.15
CA THR A 64 -27.77 -23.11 -10.71
C THR A 64 -26.79 -22.68 -9.61
N PRO A 65 -26.70 -23.39 -8.48
CA PRO A 65 -25.78 -23.00 -7.41
C PRO A 65 -24.32 -23.13 -7.91
N MET A 66 -23.64 -22.00 -8.06
CA MET A 66 -22.20 -22.01 -8.35
C MET A 66 -21.45 -22.59 -7.15
N SER A 67 -20.77 -23.69 -7.39
CA SER A 67 -19.84 -24.31 -6.46
C SER A 67 -18.78 -23.30 -5.99
N ARG A 68 -18.60 -23.22 -4.68
CA ARG A 68 -17.56 -22.44 -4.01
C ARG A 68 -16.19 -22.76 -4.62
N ILE A 69 -15.50 -21.75 -5.13
CA ILE A 69 -14.10 -21.91 -5.56
C ILE A 69 -13.26 -22.11 -4.30
N ARG A 70 -13.00 -23.37 -3.96
CA ARG A 70 -12.15 -23.76 -2.84
C ARG A 70 -10.71 -23.85 -3.32
N PHE A 71 -9.89 -22.88 -2.93
CA PHE A 71 -8.46 -23.06 -2.98
C PHE A 71 -8.02 -23.86 -1.75
N ARG A 72 -7.73 -25.14 -1.92
CA ARG A 72 -7.15 -25.97 -0.85
C ARG A 72 -5.71 -25.52 -0.58
N SER A 73 -5.50 -24.71 0.45
CA SER A 73 -4.19 -24.62 1.09
C SER A 73 -4.04 -25.85 2.01
N LYS A 74 -2.87 -26.47 2.04
CA LYS A 74 -2.57 -27.64 2.87
C LYS A 74 -2.51 -27.37 4.39
N THR A 75 -2.90 -26.17 4.83
CA THR A 75 -2.89 -25.78 6.25
C THR A 75 -4.24 -25.14 6.59
N ARG A 76 -5.02 -25.88 7.37
CA ARG A 76 -6.25 -25.53 8.10
C ARG A 76 -7.26 -24.58 7.43
N ASP A 77 -8.42 -25.14 7.20
CA ASP A 77 -9.79 -24.73 6.93
C ASP A 77 -10.27 -23.28 7.21
N SER A 78 -9.59 -22.27 6.70
CA SER A 78 -10.21 -20.95 6.52
C SER A 78 -10.45 -20.75 5.03
N GLU A 79 -11.72 -20.66 4.61
CA GLU A 79 -12.10 -20.26 3.25
C GLU A 79 -11.46 -18.90 2.96
N MET A 80 -10.39 -18.87 2.17
CA MET A 80 -9.67 -17.66 1.83
C MET A 80 -10.54 -16.82 0.88
N ASN A 81 -11.04 -15.69 1.37
CA ASN A 81 -11.82 -14.76 0.55
C ASN A 81 -10.87 -13.94 -0.34
N ILE A 82 -10.84 -14.21 -1.64
CA ILE A 82 -9.97 -13.55 -2.62
C ILE A 82 -10.13 -12.02 -2.66
N PHE A 83 -11.26 -11.48 -2.21
CA PHE A 83 -11.50 -10.02 -2.18
C PHE A 83 -10.93 -9.35 -0.94
N THR A 84 -10.65 -10.10 0.11
CA THR A 84 -10.09 -9.58 1.37
C THR A 84 -8.67 -10.04 1.63
N ASP A 85 -8.22 -11.12 1.00
CA ASP A 85 -6.85 -11.62 1.15
C ASP A 85 -5.84 -10.50 0.84
N PRO A 86 -4.94 -10.17 1.77
CA PRO A 86 -3.94 -9.13 1.60
C PRO A 86 -3.02 -9.32 0.38
N LEU A 87 -2.76 -10.55 -0.02
CA LEU A 87 -1.90 -10.89 -1.17
C LEU A 87 -2.67 -11.10 -2.48
N SER A 88 -4.01 -11.02 -2.47
CA SER A 88 -4.79 -11.18 -3.69
C SER A 88 -4.70 -9.94 -4.59
N PRO A 89 -4.40 -10.08 -5.89
CA PRO A 89 -4.50 -8.98 -6.84
C PRO A 89 -5.96 -8.53 -7.07
N TRP A 90 -6.94 -9.35 -6.71
CA TRP A 90 -8.38 -9.07 -6.77
C TRP A 90 -8.93 -8.37 -5.54
N ARG A 91 -8.12 -8.17 -4.49
CA ARG A 91 -8.58 -7.52 -3.27
C ARG A 91 -9.17 -6.14 -3.55
N LEU A 92 -10.36 -5.92 -3.03
CA LEU A 92 -11.09 -4.67 -3.21
C LEU A 92 -10.90 -3.75 -1.99
N PRO A 93 -10.73 -2.44 -2.17
CA PRO A 93 -10.59 -1.50 -1.06
C PRO A 93 -11.95 -1.08 -0.49
N LEU A 94 -12.99 -1.92 -0.65
CA LEU A 94 -14.35 -1.59 -0.26
C LEU A 94 -14.53 -1.72 1.25
N ARG A 95 -15.05 -0.68 1.88
CA ARG A 95 -15.16 -0.54 3.32
C ARG A 95 -15.94 -1.67 4.00
N PHE A 96 -17.02 -2.13 3.38
CA PHE A 96 -17.88 -3.18 3.95
C PHE A 96 -17.26 -4.59 3.95
N LEU A 97 -16.14 -4.77 3.26
CA LEU A 97 -15.38 -6.04 3.27
C LEU A 97 -14.40 -6.14 4.45
N TYR A 98 -14.23 -5.05 5.22
CA TYR A 98 -13.23 -4.98 6.28
C TYR A 98 -13.85 -4.42 7.56
N PRO A 99 -13.29 -4.75 8.74
CA PRO A 99 -13.75 -4.16 9.99
C PRO A 99 -13.55 -2.63 9.99
N ALA A 100 -14.35 -1.92 10.77
CA ALA A 100 -14.17 -0.47 11.00
C ALA A 100 -12.98 -0.18 11.91
N ASN A 101 -12.76 -1.08 12.85
CA ASN A 101 -11.69 -1.04 13.82
C ASN A 101 -11.05 -2.42 13.89
N TRP A 102 -9.78 -2.45 14.14
CA TRP A 102 -9.01 -3.66 14.37
C TRP A 102 -7.94 -3.37 15.42
N CYS A 103 -7.72 -4.32 16.29
CA CYS A 103 -6.70 -4.28 17.33
C CYS A 103 -5.95 -5.62 17.33
N ALA A 104 -4.65 -5.59 17.50
CA ALA A 104 -3.87 -6.79 17.73
C ALA A 104 -4.19 -7.38 19.09
N GLU A 105 -4.16 -8.69 19.22
CA GLU A 105 -4.34 -9.39 20.47
C GLU A 105 -3.33 -8.91 21.51
N GLY A 106 -3.81 -8.58 22.70
CA GLY A 106 -3.00 -8.07 23.80
C GLY A 106 -2.64 -6.57 23.73
N PHE A 107 -3.16 -5.83 22.73
CA PHE A 107 -2.97 -4.38 22.63
C PHE A 107 -4.21 -3.56 23.01
N GLU A 108 -5.29 -4.18 23.45
CA GLU A 108 -6.58 -3.54 23.74
C GLU A 108 -6.49 -2.52 24.87
N GLU A 109 -5.75 -2.86 25.94
CA GLU A 109 -5.54 -1.96 27.09
C GLU A 109 -4.71 -0.74 26.69
N ASP A 110 -3.64 -0.92 25.90
CA ASP A 110 -2.82 0.16 25.39
C ASP A 110 -3.61 1.09 24.47
N LEU A 111 -4.45 0.52 23.61
CA LEU A 111 -5.33 1.30 22.74
C LEU A 111 -6.32 2.14 23.57
N ALA A 112 -6.93 1.55 24.59
CA ALA A 112 -7.84 2.25 25.50
C ALA A 112 -7.12 3.38 26.25
N TRP A 113 -5.91 3.12 26.72
CA TRP A 113 -5.08 4.13 27.38
C TRP A 113 -4.75 5.28 26.42
N ILE A 114 -4.28 5.02 25.19
CA ILE A 114 -3.97 6.06 24.19
C ILE A 114 -5.22 6.91 23.87
N GLN A 115 -6.39 6.30 23.85
CA GLN A 115 -7.64 7.01 23.58
C GLN A 115 -8.07 7.91 24.76
N ALA A 116 -7.84 7.44 25.99
CA ALA A 116 -8.15 8.17 27.20
C ALA A 116 -7.16 9.31 27.51
N HIS A 117 -5.93 9.28 26.97
CA HIS A 117 -4.85 10.22 27.25
C HIS A 117 -4.43 11.00 25.97
N PRO A 118 -5.27 11.93 25.48
CA PRO A 118 -4.94 12.73 24.31
C PRO A 118 -3.68 13.56 24.48
N GLU A 119 -3.31 13.92 25.72
CA GLU A 119 -2.09 14.66 26.08
C GLU A 119 -0.79 13.89 25.76
N ALA A 120 -0.83 12.57 25.66
CA ALA A 120 0.31 11.76 25.21
C ALA A 120 0.71 12.07 23.74
N ARG A 121 -0.19 12.74 23.01
CA ARG A 121 0.02 13.21 21.63
C ARG A 121 0.26 14.71 21.59
N ASN A 122 1.24 15.17 22.34
CA ASN A 122 1.61 16.58 22.44
C ASN A 122 2.61 17.02 21.35
N ALA A 123 2.88 18.31 21.29
CA ALA A 123 3.79 18.90 20.31
C ALA A 123 5.23 18.37 20.43
N GLY A 124 5.69 18.01 21.64
CA GLY A 124 7.03 17.48 21.88
C GLY A 124 7.25 16.10 21.28
N ASN A 125 6.16 15.34 21.07
CA ASN A 125 6.19 14.00 20.53
C ASN A 125 5.76 13.93 19.06
N LEU A 126 5.51 15.07 18.42
CA LEU A 126 5.06 15.16 17.04
C LEU A 126 6.22 14.90 16.08
N LEU A 127 6.12 13.80 15.32
CA LEU A 127 7.12 13.42 14.30
C LEU A 127 6.84 14.07 12.94
N THR A 128 5.55 14.20 12.59
CA THR A 128 5.13 14.75 11.30
C THR A 128 3.83 15.50 11.47
N ASP A 129 3.78 16.72 10.93
CA ASP A 129 2.56 17.50 10.74
C ASP A 129 2.44 17.87 9.27
N SER A 130 1.43 17.36 8.63
CA SER A 130 1.11 17.70 7.26
C SER A 130 -0.40 17.83 7.12
N SER A 131 -0.85 18.67 6.22
CA SER A 131 -2.27 18.96 5.96
C SER A 131 -3.22 17.75 6.19
N GLY A 132 -3.74 17.62 7.43
CA GLY A 132 -4.70 16.60 7.87
C GLY A 132 -4.11 15.21 8.12
N LYS A 133 -2.82 15.13 8.35
CA LYS A 133 -2.13 13.93 8.83
C LYS A 133 -1.11 14.35 9.86
N GLN A 134 -1.17 13.73 11.01
CA GLN A 134 -0.23 13.94 12.10
C GLN A 134 0.27 12.57 12.57
N VAL A 135 1.54 12.50 12.91
CA VAL A 135 2.18 11.31 13.45
C VAL A 135 2.89 11.66 14.73
N TRP A 136 2.59 10.96 15.81
CA TRP A 136 3.24 11.13 17.10
C TRP A 136 3.98 9.88 17.51
N ARG A 137 5.08 10.07 18.20
CA ARG A 137 5.74 9.05 19.00
C ARG A 137 5.07 9.03 20.38
N VAL A 138 4.45 7.92 20.74
CA VAL A 138 3.74 7.76 22.00
C VAL A 138 4.42 6.68 22.83
N GLU A 139 4.86 7.04 24.03
CA GLU A 139 5.37 6.09 25.02
C GLU A 139 4.19 5.48 25.79
N LEU A 140 4.13 4.17 25.83
CA LEU A 140 3.13 3.45 26.58
C LEU A 140 3.48 3.41 28.08
N PRO A 141 2.49 3.37 28.95
CA PRO A 141 2.73 3.30 30.40
C PRO A 141 3.51 2.04 30.76
N ASP A 142 4.15 2.06 31.92
CA ASP A 142 4.83 0.90 32.54
C ASP A 142 5.94 0.27 31.68
N GLY A 143 6.53 1.07 30.76
CA GLY A 143 7.60 0.60 29.90
C GLY A 143 7.18 -0.43 28.85
N ARG A 144 5.88 -0.54 28.54
CA ARG A 144 5.33 -1.49 27.53
C ARG A 144 5.78 -1.19 26.10
N GLY A 145 6.54 -0.12 25.92
CA GLY A 145 7.18 0.23 24.65
C GLY A 145 6.72 1.54 24.06
N VAL A 146 7.11 1.76 22.84
CA VAL A 146 6.82 2.99 22.07
C VAL A 146 6.05 2.66 20.81
N VAL A 147 5.07 3.50 20.48
CA VAL A 147 4.27 3.35 19.27
C VAL A 147 4.29 4.63 18.43
N ALA A 148 4.10 4.47 17.11
CA ALA A 148 3.81 5.57 16.21
C ALA A 148 2.29 5.63 16.00
N TYR A 149 1.67 6.71 16.49
CA TYR A 149 0.24 6.99 16.32
C TYR A 149 0.06 7.96 15.15
N LYS A 150 -0.51 7.48 14.07
CA LYS A 150 -0.81 8.28 12.87
C LYS A 150 -2.30 8.56 12.80
N HIS A 151 -2.66 9.83 12.90
CA HIS A 151 -4.02 10.33 12.74
C HIS A 151 -4.21 10.94 11.35
N CYS A 152 -5.38 10.71 10.76
CA CYS A 152 -5.80 11.32 9.52
C CYS A 152 -7.19 11.90 9.65
N GLU A 153 -7.34 13.20 9.46
CA GLU A 153 -8.61 13.86 9.35
C GLU A 153 -9.33 13.50 8.05
N GLY A 154 -10.65 13.48 8.10
CA GLY A 154 -11.49 13.19 6.95
C GLY A 154 -11.48 14.30 5.93
N LYS A 155 -10.60 14.20 4.93
CA LYS A 155 -10.59 15.09 3.76
C LYS A 155 -11.37 14.49 2.61
N ALA A 156 -12.13 15.34 1.91
CA ALA A 156 -12.86 15.03 0.68
C ALA A 156 -13.77 13.78 0.77
N PRO A 157 -15.03 13.96 1.16
CA PRO A 157 -16.01 12.87 1.36
C PRO A 157 -16.10 11.91 0.16
N SER A 158 -16.05 12.45 -1.06
CA SER A 158 -16.28 11.69 -2.29
C SER A 158 -15.26 10.56 -2.56
N ARG A 159 -14.04 10.66 -2.04
CA ARG A 159 -13.01 9.64 -2.26
C ARG A 159 -13.21 8.36 -1.45
N TYR A 160 -13.93 8.42 -0.35
CA TYR A 160 -13.97 7.35 0.64
C TYR A 160 -15.38 6.86 0.96
N ILE A 161 -16.38 7.25 0.17
CA ILE A 161 -17.76 6.85 0.44
C ILE A 161 -17.89 5.34 0.60
N LEU A 162 -17.30 4.58 -0.32
CA LEU A 162 -17.30 3.12 -0.28
C LEU A 162 -15.93 2.50 0.05
N ASN A 163 -14.87 3.31 0.08
CA ASN A 163 -13.51 2.82 0.21
C ASN A 163 -12.98 2.94 1.63
N LEU A 164 -12.00 2.11 1.96
CA LEU A 164 -11.21 2.25 3.17
C LEU A 164 -10.55 3.65 3.25
N SER A 165 -10.43 4.17 4.48
CA SER A 165 -9.61 5.35 4.77
C SER A 165 -8.15 5.14 4.37
N HIS A 166 -7.36 6.19 4.49
CA HIS A 166 -5.91 6.08 4.30
C HIS A 166 -5.27 5.10 5.31
N PRO A 167 -5.52 5.20 6.64
CA PRO A 167 -5.10 4.22 7.62
C PRO A 167 -5.62 2.80 7.36
N GLY A 168 -6.89 2.62 6.99
CA GLY A 168 -7.42 1.29 6.69
C GLY A 168 -6.74 0.62 5.49
N ARG A 169 -6.36 1.41 4.46
CA ARG A 169 -5.56 0.87 3.34
C ARG A 169 -4.13 0.56 3.78
N GLU A 170 -3.57 1.37 4.65
CA GLU A 170 -2.23 1.16 5.20
C GLU A 170 -2.19 -0.11 6.04
N TRP A 171 -3.14 -0.31 6.96
CA TRP A 171 -3.31 -1.53 7.73
C TRP A 171 -3.36 -2.78 6.83
N ARG A 172 -4.22 -2.78 5.81
CA ARG A 172 -4.33 -3.90 4.87
C ARG A 172 -3.03 -4.17 4.12
N ASN A 173 -2.29 -3.12 3.75
CA ASN A 173 -1.04 -3.27 3.04
C ASN A 173 0.08 -3.77 3.96
N TYR A 174 0.10 -3.38 5.24
CA TYR A 174 1.03 -3.94 6.23
C TYR A 174 0.80 -5.44 6.44
N GLN A 175 -0.44 -5.91 6.43
CA GLN A 175 -0.71 -7.36 6.46
C GLN A 175 -0.09 -8.09 5.26
N ALA A 176 -0.13 -7.49 4.06
CA ALA A 176 0.54 -8.06 2.90
C ALA A 176 2.06 -8.09 3.06
N ILE A 177 2.68 -6.99 3.51
CA ILE A 177 4.13 -6.90 3.77
C ILE A 177 4.56 -7.93 4.80
N ALA A 178 3.81 -8.06 5.91
CA ALA A 178 4.11 -9.05 6.95
C ALA A 178 4.06 -10.48 6.42
N ARG A 179 3.04 -10.83 5.61
CA ARG A 179 2.96 -12.16 4.97
C ARG A 179 4.09 -12.43 3.98
N LEU A 180 4.61 -11.40 3.35
CA LEU A 180 5.78 -11.50 2.47
C LEU A 180 7.08 -11.59 3.27
N GLY A 181 7.05 -11.42 4.60
CA GLY A 181 8.25 -11.38 5.43
C GLY A 181 9.18 -10.23 5.04
N ILE A 182 8.64 -9.09 4.64
CA ILE A 182 9.38 -7.87 4.32
C ILE A 182 9.50 -7.06 5.61
N PRO A 183 10.70 -6.59 5.97
CA PRO A 183 10.91 -5.80 7.17
C PRO A 183 10.06 -4.51 7.16
N ALA A 184 9.19 -4.35 8.14
CA ALA A 184 8.32 -3.18 8.27
C ALA A 184 7.84 -3.02 9.72
N GLY A 185 7.20 -1.89 10.03
CA GLY A 185 6.55 -1.70 11.31
C GLY A 185 5.37 -2.65 11.51
N GLU A 186 5.29 -3.24 12.69
CA GLU A 186 4.13 -4.06 13.10
C GLU A 186 2.91 -3.15 13.33
N VAL A 187 1.77 -3.49 12.74
CA VAL A 187 0.52 -2.78 13.03
C VAL A 187 -0.11 -3.34 14.29
N LEU A 188 -0.44 -2.46 15.21
CA LEU A 188 -1.05 -2.77 16.51
C LEU A 188 -2.53 -2.45 16.55
N ALA A 189 -2.96 -1.37 15.89
CA ALA A 189 -4.38 -1.05 15.77
C ALA A 189 -4.66 -0.14 14.56
N PHE A 190 -5.90 -0.17 14.09
CA PHE A 190 -6.42 0.88 13.22
C PHE A 190 -7.90 1.13 13.51
N GLY A 191 -8.37 2.35 13.23
CA GLY A 191 -9.78 2.68 13.38
C GLY A 191 -10.23 3.81 12.45
N GLU A 192 -11.56 3.79 12.16
CA GLU A 192 -12.23 4.80 11.36
C GLU A 192 -13.51 5.24 12.05
N THR A 193 -13.71 6.55 12.22
CA THR A 193 -14.99 7.14 12.61
C THR A 193 -15.67 7.72 11.37
N ARG A 194 -16.93 7.35 11.15
CA ARG A 194 -17.72 7.81 10.00
C ARG A 194 -19.05 8.44 10.45
N ARG A 195 -19.44 9.48 9.74
CA ARG A 195 -20.79 10.04 9.85
C ARG A 195 -21.67 9.42 8.76
N HIS A 196 -22.84 8.92 9.15
CA HIS A 196 -23.81 8.29 8.24
C HIS A 196 -23.21 7.20 7.35
N HIS A 197 -22.27 6.42 7.90
CA HIS A 197 -21.52 5.35 7.20
C HIS A 197 -20.68 5.79 5.97
N TRP A 198 -20.83 7.02 5.51
CA TRP A 198 -20.23 7.51 4.26
C TRP A 198 -18.99 8.37 4.48
N ARG A 199 -19.11 9.39 5.33
CA ARG A 199 -18.08 10.40 5.50
C ARG A 199 -17.12 10.00 6.60
N ILE A 200 -15.85 9.80 6.26
CA ILE A 200 -14.80 9.67 7.25
C ILE A 200 -14.64 11.00 7.99
N LEU A 201 -14.80 10.98 9.30
CA LEU A 201 -14.50 12.11 10.20
C LEU A 201 -13.04 12.06 10.59
N ASN A 202 -12.64 10.95 11.15
CA ASN A 202 -11.28 10.67 11.58
C ASN A 202 -10.92 9.24 11.25
N SER A 203 -9.62 8.97 11.15
CA SER A 203 -9.09 7.62 11.09
C SER A 203 -7.68 7.61 11.65
N PHE A 204 -7.28 6.50 12.24
CA PHE A 204 -5.94 6.35 12.79
C PHE A 204 -5.37 4.97 12.46
N ILE A 205 -4.05 4.88 12.52
CA ILE A 205 -3.30 3.63 12.56
C ILE A 205 -2.21 3.75 13.60
N ILE A 206 -1.99 2.69 14.36
CA ILE A 206 -0.94 2.59 15.35
C ILE A 206 -0.02 1.46 14.90
N THR A 207 1.26 1.78 14.85
CA THR A 207 2.32 0.79 14.56
C THR A 207 3.32 0.80 15.69
N ARG A 208 3.98 -0.33 15.91
CA ARG A 208 5.13 -0.37 16.82
C ARG A 208 6.20 0.60 16.30
N PHE A 209 6.71 1.43 17.16
CA PHE A 209 7.77 2.36 16.80
C PHE A 209 9.09 1.58 16.62
N ILE A 210 9.77 1.82 15.53
CA ILE A 210 11.05 1.18 15.24
C ILE A 210 12.14 2.09 15.80
N GLU A 211 12.62 1.76 16.98
CA GLU A 211 13.59 2.59 17.70
C GLU A 211 14.95 2.60 17.02
N ASN A 212 15.74 3.64 17.33
CA ASN A 212 17.10 3.84 16.83
C ASN A 212 17.20 3.81 15.30
N THR A 213 16.10 4.21 14.63
CA THR A 213 16.08 4.30 13.16
C THR A 213 16.23 5.73 12.69
N ARG A 214 16.72 5.85 11.46
CA ARG A 214 16.74 7.06 10.63
C ARG A 214 16.12 6.72 9.29
N ASP A 215 15.71 7.70 8.55
CA ASP A 215 15.22 7.49 7.21
C ASP A 215 16.36 7.62 6.16
N GLY A 216 16.15 7.05 5.00
CA GLY A 216 17.15 7.03 3.94
C GLY A 216 17.47 8.40 3.32
N THR A 217 16.83 9.51 3.77
CA THR A 217 17.21 10.86 3.32
C THR A 217 18.62 11.23 3.77
N ASP A 218 19.16 10.57 4.80
CA ASP A 218 20.57 10.69 5.20
C ASP A 218 21.54 10.40 4.03
N PHE A 219 21.15 9.55 3.07
CA PHE A 219 21.97 9.18 1.91
C PHE A 219 21.69 10.03 0.67
N MET A 220 20.68 10.90 0.69
CA MET A 220 20.39 11.84 -0.39
C MET A 220 21.43 12.98 -0.46
N PRO A 221 21.56 13.68 -1.60
CA PRO A 221 22.38 14.89 -1.68
C PRO A 221 22.04 15.89 -0.55
N GLY A 222 23.07 16.29 0.21
CA GLY A 222 22.92 17.15 1.38
C GLY A 222 22.51 16.41 2.66
N GLY A 223 22.21 15.12 2.60
CA GLY A 223 21.94 14.29 3.77
C GLY A 223 23.21 14.00 4.58
N ARG A 224 23.04 13.68 5.85
CA ARG A 224 24.13 13.52 6.82
C ARG A 224 25.18 12.45 6.43
N ARG A 225 24.76 11.39 5.73
CA ARG A 225 25.61 10.26 5.29
C ARG A 225 25.77 10.21 3.77
N HIS A 226 25.51 11.31 3.07
CA HIS A 226 25.64 11.34 1.61
C HIS A 226 27.06 10.94 1.14
N GLY A 227 28.11 11.40 1.85
CA GLY A 227 29.51 11.06 1.56
C GLY A 227 29.93 9.66 1.99
N ASP A 228 29.13 8.93 2.78
CA ASP A 228 29.45 7.60 3.26
C ASP A 228 29.07 6.56 2.21
N ALA A 229 29.95 6.32 1.25
CA ALA A 229 29.71 5.40 0.14
C ALA A 229 29.47 3.96 0.62
N ALA A 230 30.15 3.51 1.69
CA ALA A 230 30.01 2.15 2.20
C ALA A 230 28.60 1.92 2.77
N MET A 231 28.13 2.84 3.63
CA MET A 231 26.79 2.78 4.20
C MET A 231 25.71 2.94 3.13
N ARG A 232 25.87 3.87 2.18
CA ARG A 232 24.92 4.09 1.08
C ARG A 232 24.82 2.85 0.17
N ARG A 233 25.94 2.26 -0.19
CA ARG A 233 25.97 1.01 -0.97
C ARG A 233 25.28 -0.12 -0.21
N ARG A 234 25.58 -0.29 1.08
CA ARG A 234 24.92 -1.32 1.91
C ARG A 234 23.42 -1.11 1.98
N TYR A 235 22.96 0.13 2.19
CA TYR A 235 21.54 0.49 2.18
C TYR A 235 20.88 0.05 0.86
N CYS A 236 21.47 0.39 -0.28
CA CYS A 236 20.98 -0.01 -1.60
C CYS A 236 20.94 -1.53 -1.76
N MET A 237 21.96 -2.25 -1.29
CA MET A 237 22.04 -3.71 -1.37
C MET A 237 21.01 -4.42 -0.47
N LEU A 238 20.56 -3.78 0.59
CA LEU A 238 19.50 -4.32 1.45
C LEU A 238 18.09 -4.05 0.91
N ILE A 239 17.85 -2.87 0.34
CA ILE A 239 16.51 -2.54 -0.16
C ILE A 239 16.18 -3.21 -1.51
N ALA A 240 17.16 -3.43 -2.38
CA ALA A 240 16.94 -3.97 -3.72
C ALA A 240 16.31 -5.38 -3.71
N PRO A 241 16.79 -6.36 -2.91
CA PRO A 241 16.17 -7.67 -2.79
C PRO A 241 14.75 -7.63 -2.22
N GLU A 242 14.48 -6.74 -1.26
CA GLU A 242 13.14 -6.62 -0.67
C GLU A 242 12.13 -6.01 -1.67
N ILE A 243 12.58 -5.05 -2.49
CA ILE A 243 11.77 -4.52 -3.60
C ILE A 243 11.50 -5.62 -4.63
N ALA A 244 12.50 -6.43 -4.98
CA ALA A 244 12.35 -7.58 -5.88
C ALA A 244 11.32 -8.58 -5.33
N LYS A 245 11.39 -8.88 -4.04
CA LYS A 245 10.44 -9.74 -3.34
C LYS A 245 9.01 -9.19 -3.38
N MET A 246 8.82 -7.88 -3.15
CA MET A 246 7.52 -7.23 -3.32
C MET A 246 6.98 -7.43 -4.74
N HIS A 247 7.78 -7.09 -5.76
CA HIS A 247 7.36 -7.12 -7.16
C HIS A 247 7.06 -8.53 -7.66
N ARG A 248 7.84 -9.53 -7.25
CA ARG A 248 7.61 -10.94 -7.56
C ARG A 248 6.22 -11.42 -7.11
N HIS A 249 5.71 -10.89 -6.00
CA HIS A 249 4.36 -11.16 -5.50
C HIS A 249 3.30 -10.17 -6.01
N GLY A 250 3.63 -9.33 -6.99
CA GLY A 250 2.71 -8.34 -7.54
C GLY A 250 2.38 -7.19 -6.60
N PHE A 251 3.17 -6.99 -5.55
CA PHE A 251 3.02 -5.88 -4.60
C PHE A 251 3.91 -4.71 -5.00
N PHE A 252 3.31 -3.57 -5.33
CA PHE A 252 3.99 -2.35 -5.75
C PHE A 252 3.79 -1.26 -4.70
N HIS A 253 4.90 -0.71 -4.19
CA HIS A 253 4.87 0.26 -3.09
C HIS A 253 4.36 1.63 -3.53
N LYS A 254 4.75 2.09 -4.71
CA LYS A 254 4.36 3.37 -5.33
C LYS A 254 4.75 4.62 -4.54
N ALA A 255 5.60 4.50 -3.56
CA ALA A 255 6.14 5.59 -2.76
C ALA A 255 7.49 5.21 -2.13
N LEU A 256 8.38 4.54 -2.87
CA LEU A 256 9.72 4.11 -2.41
C LEU A 256 10.70 5.30 -2.34
N HIS A 257 10.23 6.43 -1.77
CA HIS A 257 11.12 7.52 -1.43
C HIS A 257 12.04 7.09 -0.27
N PRO A 258 13.32 7.51 -0.23
CA PRO A 258 14.22 7.19 0.87
C PRO A 258 13.65 7.49 2.26
N ARG A 259 12.86 8.57 2.41
CA ARG A 259 12.17 8.90 3.67
C ARG A 259 11.16 7.84 4.14
N ASN A 260 10.72 6.95 3.27
CA ASN A 260 9.78 5.86 3.57
C ASN A 260 10.49 4.51 3.76
N ILE A 261 11.82 4.53 3.81
CA ILE A 261 12.66 3.36 4.07
C ILE A 261 13.60 3.74 5.20
N LEU A 262 13.28 3.27 6.39
CA LEU A 262 14.10 3.48 7.57
C LEU A 262 15.30 2.54 7.56
N TYR A 263 16.38 2.96 8.23
CA TYR A 263 17.50 2.09 8.53
C TYR A 263 17.94 2.28 9.98
N ARG A 264 18.53 1.25 10.56
CA ARG A 264 19.27 1.32 11.84
C ARG A 264 20.61 0.61 11.69
N GLY A 265 21.53 0.89 12.58
CA GLY A 265 22.91 0.43 12.54
C GLY A 265 23.87 1.54 12.13
N GLU A 266 25.02 1.57 12.80
CA GLU A 266 26.04 2.62 12.60
C GLU A 266 27.15 2.16 11.63
N THR A 267 27.22 0.84 11.32
CA THR A 267 28.16 0.24 10.36
C THR A 267 27.40 -0.50 9.24
N PRO A 268 28.02 -0.72 8.07
CA PRO A 268 27.39 -1.49 7.00
C PRO A 268 26.94 -2.89 7.45
N GLU A 269 27.70 -3.57 8.31
CA GLU A 269 27.43 -4.93 8.75
C GLU A 269 26.22 -5.01 9.68
N SER A 270 26.04 -3.99 10.53
CA SER A 270 24.94 -3.90 11.49
C SER A 270 23.67 -3.30 10.90
N MET A 271 23.71 -2.87 9.61
CA MET A 271 22.58 -2.18 9.01
C MET A 271 21.40 -3.10 8.75
N GLU A 272 20.23 -2.65 9.18
CA GLU A 272 18.92 -3.21 8.85
C GLU A 272 18.04 -2.15 8.21
N VAL A 273 17.05 -2.56 7.41
CA VAL A 273 16.13 -1.65 6.73
C VAL A 273 14.68 -2.01 7.02
N PHE A 274 13.77 -1.02 7.01
CA PHE A 274 12.35 -1.19 7.28
C PHE A 274 11.53 -0.29 6.37
N PHE A 275 10.46 -0.83 5.79
CA PHE A 275 9.56 -0.09 4.90
C PHE A 275 8.37 0.49 5.67
N ILE A 276 8.05 1.76 5.42
CA ILE A 276 6.94 2.47 6.04
C ILE A 276 6.07 3.22 5.01
N ASP A 277 4.96 3.80 5.45
CA ASP A 277 3.96 4.55 4.63
C ASP A 277 3.42 3.77 3.44
N VAL A 278 2.97 2.56 3.69
CA VAL A 278 2.49 1.61 2.68
C VAL A 278 1.06 1.88 2.17
N ALA A 279 0.45 2.98 2.56
CA ALA A 279 -0.94 3.30 2.20
C ALA A 279 -1.20 3.41 0.69
N ARG A 280 -0.19 3.72 -0.11
CA ARG A 280 -0.27 3.83 -1.57
C ARG A 280 -0.03 2.52 -2.31
N CYS A 281 0.44 1.49 -1.61
CA CYS A 281 0.76 0.20 -2.20
C CYS A 281 -0.43 -0.43 -2.92
N ARG A 282 -0.13 -1.22 -3.92
CA ARG A 282 -1.11 -1.94 -4.75
C ARG A 282 -0.68 -3.39 -4.94
N MET A 283 -1.64 -4.31 -4.84
CA MET A 283 -1.50 -5.67 -5.37
C MET A 283 -2.03 -5.69 -6.80
N ARG A 284 -1.27 -6.28 -7.72
CA ARG A 284 -1.65 -6.44 -9.13
C ARG A 284 -0.95 -7.66 -9.72
N PHE A 285 -1.46 -8.14 -10.83
CA PHE A 285 -0.73 -9.11 -11.64
C PHE A 285 0.57 -8.47 -12.14
N GLN A 286 1.68 -9.12 -11.90
CA GLN A 286 3.03 -8.62 -12.19
C GLN A 286 3.17 -8.12 -13.64
N TRP A 287 2.71 -8.92 -14.60
CA TRP A 287 2.80 -8.62 -16.03
C TRP A 287 1.90 -7.47 -16.51
N THR A 288 0.88 -7.04 -15.73
CA THR A 288 0.03 -5.90 -16.11
C THR A 288 0.54 -4.57 -15.58
N MET A 289 1.59 -4.55 -14.78
CA MET A 289 2.01 -3.40 -13.98
C MET A 289 3.49 -3.03 -14.12
N MET A 290 4.09 -3.30 -15.30
CA MET A 290 5.48 -2.94 -15.61
C MET A 290 5.81 -1.47 -15.31
N GLN A 291 4.85 -0.56 -15.53
CA GLN A 291 5.04 0.87 -15.20
C GLN A 291 5.23 1.11 -13.70
N PHE A 292 4.58 0.32 -12.84
CA PHE A 292 4.74 0.45 -11.40
C PHE A 292 6.07 -0.13 -10.92
N LEU A 293 6.53 -1.22 -11.54
CA LEU A 293 7.86 -1.77 -11.30
C LEU A 293 8.94 -0.72 -11.61
N LEU A 294 8.91 -0.15 -12.82
CA LEU A 294 9.85 0.89 -13.22
C LEU A 294 9.75 2.12 -12.32
N PHE A 295 8.53 2.52 -11.90
CA PHE A 295 8.33 3.63 -11.01
C PHE A 295 8.93 3.41 -9.62
N ASP A 296 8.79 2.19 -9.07
CA ASP A 296 9.34 1.84 -7.76
C ASP A 296 10.86 1.78 -7.79
N LEU A 297 11.48 1.32 -8.89
CA LEU A 297 12.94 1.36 -9.06
C LEU A 297 13.46 2.78 -9.33
N TYR A 298 12.74 3.54 -10.17
CA TYR A 298 13.09 4.93 -10.49
C TYR A 298 13.13 5.82 -9.26
N THR A 299 12.21 5.65 -8.32
CA THR A 299 12.04 6.58 -7.20
C THR A 299 13.28 6.65 -6.28
N PRO A 300 13.82 5.54 -5.75
CA PRO A 300 15.04 5.58 -4.94
C PRO A 300 16.26 6.02 -5.75
N LEU A 301 16.43 5.58 -7.00
CA LEU A 301 17.57 5.98 -7.84
C LEU A 301 17.59 7.49 -8.08
N ARG A 302 16.43 8.08 -8.40
CA ARG A 302 16.29 9.54 -8.60
C ARG A 302 16.61 10.33 -7.33
N ASP A 303 16.08 9.88 -6.20
CA ASP A 303 16.18 10.65 -4.95
C ASP A 303 17.57 10.53 -4.33
N LEU A 304 18.18 9.35 -4.38
CA LEU A 304 19.53 9.11 -3.86
C LEU A 304 20.63 9.69 -4.75
N LYS A 305 20.36 9.92 -6.05
CA LYS A 305 21.34 10.38 -7.05
C LYS A 305 22.63 9.58 -6.99
N LEU A 306 22.51 8.26 -7.08
CA LEU A 306 23.64 7.35 -6.97
C LEU A 306 24.66 7.57 -8.09
N PRO A 307 25.97 7.38 -7.83
CA PRO A 307 26.96 7.17 -8.89
C PRO A 307 26.55 6.02 -9.81
N ALA A 308 26.96 6.08 -11.08
CA ALA A 308 26.53 5.12 -12.11
C ALA A 308 26.83 3.66 -11.74
N ASP A 309 27.98 3.40 -11.13
CA ASP A 309 28.38 2.07 -10.67
C ASP A 309 27.48 1.57 -9.52
N GLU A 310 27.13 2.44 -8.58
CA GLU A 310 26.21 2.10 -7.48
C GLU A 310 24.78 1.90 -7.99
N ALA A 311 24.31 2.70 -8.93
CA ALA A 311 23.01 2.53 -9.56
C ALA A 311 22.89 1.19 -10.29
N ARG A 312 23.95 0.80 -11.05
CA ARG A 312 24.03 -0.51 -11.71
C ARG A 312 24.10 -1.66 -10.70
N ALA A 313 24.87 -1.51 -9.61
CA ALA A 313 24.93 -2.51 -8.55
C ALA A 313 23.56 -2.71 -7.89
N PHE A 314 22.80 -1.64 -7.62
CA PHE A 314 21.43 -1.70 -7.12
C PHE A 314 20.50 -2.45 -8.09
N LEU A 315 20.53 -2.12 -9.38
CA LEU A 315 19.72 -2.79 -10.40
C LEU A 315 20.09 -4.25 -10.57
N LYS A 316 21.38 -4.56 -10.50
CA LYS A 316 21.87 -5.94 -10.53
C LYS A 316 21.35 -6.73 -9.33
N ALA A 317 21.46 -6.19 -8.11
CA ALA A 317 20.96 -6.85 -6.89
C ALA A 317 19.45 -7.10 -6.95
N TYR A 318 18.68 -6.12 -7.47
CA TYR A 318 17.25 -6.27 -7.72
C TYR A 318 16.98 -7.41 -8.72
N HIS A 319 17.65 -7.40 -9.88
CA HIS A 319 17.45 -8.37 -10.95
C HIS A 319 17.82 -9.79 -10.49
N ASP A 320 18.97 -9.96 -9.83
CA ASP A 320 19.42 -11.26 -9.31
C ASP A 320 18.44 -11.85 -8.28
N SER A 321 17.72 -10.97 -7.55
CA SER A 321 16.72 -11.37 -6.57
C SER A 321 15.31 -11.57 -7.16
N SER A 322 15.13 -11.32 -8.46
CA SER A 322 13.85 -11.43 -9.18
C SER A 322 13.99 -12.28 -10.44
N PRO A 323 14.10 -13.61 -10.33
CA PRO A 323 14.28 -14.50 -11.49
C PRO A 323 13.15 -14.39 -12.51
N ASP A 324 11.94 -14.00 -12.06
CA ASP A 324 10.76 -13.78 -12.90
C ASP A 324 10.64 -12.34 -13.40
N CYS A 325 11.70 -11.53 -13.30
CA CYS A 325 11.68 -10.16 -13.80
C CYS A 325 11.40 -10.18 -15.32
N PRO A 326 10.40 -9.41 -15.81
CA PRO A 326 10.05 -9.40 -17.23
C PRO A 326 11.09 -8.69 -18.10
N PHE A 327 12.14 -8.14 -17.50
CA PHE A 327 13.21 -7.42 -18.16
C PHE A 327 14.56 -8.06 -17.85
N THR A 328 15.45 -8.12 -18.81
CA THR A 328 16.86 -8.33 -18.58
C THR A 328 17.47 -7.14 -17.84
N LEU A 329 18.64 -7.32 -17.24
CA LEU A 329 19.35 -6.22 -16.58
C LEU A 329 19.61 -5.04 -17.54
N ALA A 330 20.05 -5.33 -18.76
CA ALA A 330 20.29 -4.32 -19.79
C ALA A 330 19.02 -3.55 -20.19
N GLU A 331 17.88 -4.23 -20.30
CA GLU A 331 16.59 -3.57 -20.56
C GLU A 331 16.13 -2.70 -19.38
N LEU A 332 16.35 -3.12 -18.13
CA LEU A 332 16.07 -2.30 -16.96
C LEU A 332 16.91 -1.03 -16.96
N GLU A 333 18.23 -1.14 -17.22
CA GLU A 333 19.12 0.00 -17.31
C GLU A 333 18.64 0.96 -18.42
N GLN A 334 18.40 0.46 -19.63
CA GLN A 334 17.93 1.25 -20.77
C GLN A 334 16.60 1.96 -20.46
N ARG A 335 15.61 1.25 -19.88
CA ARG A 335 14.31 1.84 -19.58
C ARG A 335 14.37 2.90 -18.49
N LEU A 336 15.26 2.75 -17.51
CA LEU A 336 15.44 3.71 -16.42
C LEU A 336 16.28 4.91 -16.83
N THR A 337 17.24 4.73 -17.78
CA THR A 337 17.98 5.83 -18.42
C THR A 337 17.04 6.77 -19.20
N CYS A 338 16.03 6.22 -19.87
CA CYS A 338 15.06 6.97 -20.66
C CYS A 338 13.69 7.12 -19.97
N TYR A 339 13.61 6.94 -18.66
CA TYR A 339 12.34 6.95 -17.96
C TYR A 339 11.64 8.30 -18.03
N ARG A 340 10.40 8.32 -18.53
CA ARG A 340 9.59 9.53 -18.67
C ARG A 340 8.51 9.59 -17.60
N ARG A 341 8.50 10.69 -16.86
CA ARG A 341 7.42 11.00 -15.91
C ARG A 341 6.96 12.44 -16.12
N HIS A 342 5.64 12.62 -16.30
CA HIS A 342 5.05 13.94 -16.54
C HIS A 342 5.73 14.73 -17.68
N GLY A 343 6.10 14.04 -18.76
CA GLY A 343 6.74 14.65 -19.92
C GLY A 343 8.24 14.97 -19.78
N LYS A 344 8.81 14.76 -18.60
CA LYS A 344 10.25 14.94 -18.35
C LYS A 344 10.99 13.60 -18.46
N VAL A 345 12.13 13.61 -19.15
CA VAL A 345 13.05 12.47 -19.22
C VAL A 345 14.04 12.56 -18.04
N PHE A 346 14.30 11.45 -17.40
CA PHE A 346 15.25 11.36 -16.30
C PHE A 346 16.20 10.19 -16.58
N ASP A 347 17.48 10.49 -16.66
CA ASP A 347 18.54 9.48 -16.65
C ASP A 347 18.97 9.25 -15.19
N VAL A 348 18.38 8.23 -14.56
CA VAL A 348 18.68 7.91 -13.16
C VAL A 348 19.79 6.89 -12.99
N VAL A 349 20.32 6.35 -14.10
CA VAL A 349 21.39 5.34 -14.09
C VAL A 349 22.75 6.00 -14.27
N ASN A 350 22.85 7.01 -15.12
CA ASN A 350 24.12 7.68 -15.41
C ASN A 350 24.30 8.98 -14.60
N GLY A 351 23.35 9.35 -13.77
CA GLY A 351 23.49 10.50 -12.85
C GLY A 351 23.43 11.87 -13.53
N ALA A 352 23.20 11.92 -14.84
CA ALA A 352 23.07 13.18 -15.56
C ALA A 352 21.61 13.65 -15.57
N PRO A 353 21.32 14.97 -15.40
CA PRO A 353 20.03 15.51 -15.79
C PRO A 353 19.88 15.26 -17.29
N ALA A 354 18.84 14.55 -17.71
CA ALA A 354 18.52 14.47 -19.13
C ALA A 354 18.23 15.89 -19.63
N MET A 355 18.99 16.32 -20.64
CA MET A 355 18.82 17.63 -21.29
C MET A 355 17.42 17.81 -21.87
#